data_c3f1ea90f8adb9b93fa77b643e02343c
#
_entry.id   c3f1ea90f8adb9b93fa77b643e02343c
#
_cell.length_a   1.000
_cell.length_b   1.000
_cell.length_c   1.000
_cell.angle_alpha   90.00
_cell.angle_beta   90.00
_cell.angle_gamma   90.00
#
_symmetry.space_group_name_H-M   'P 1'
#
loop_
_entity.id
_entity.type
_entity.pdbx_description
1 polymer ?
#
loop_
_entity_poly.entity_id
_entity_poly.type
_entity_poly.pdbx_seq_one_letter_code
_entity_poly.pdbx_strand_id
1 'polypeptide(L)'
;MLEINEFGDSTYVEWGDPDRFFGGMALFKAGKAQKLVFTGGKMPWNKAKKTEGEVLRKYAISNGIASEKIYITKDVENTADEAVAVKELISQSKRIILVTSAFHMYRAKRLFEKEGFEVIAYKVDYKTEGENVTTIMDFLSSSGNLAKTESGIREIIGR
;
A
#
# COMPACT_ATOMS: atom_id res chain seq x y z
N MET A 1 3.64 1.64 4.03
CA MET A 1 4.05 3.04 3.76
C MET A 1 5.57 3.11 3.86
N LEU A 2 6.21 3.81 2.94
CA LEU A 2 7.65 4.06 2.99
C LEU A 2 7.92 5.37 3.74
N GLU A 3 8.94 5.37 4.58
CA GLU A 3 9.52 6.61 5.09
C GLU A 3 10.73 6.96 4.23
N ILE A 4 10.66 8.12 3.57
CA ILE A 4 11.69 8.59 2.66
C ILE A 4 12.44 9.72 3.34
N ASN A 5 13.72 9.50 3.64
CA ASN A 5 14.61 10.46 4.25
C ASN A 5 15.69 10.86 3.23
N GLU A 6 15.85 12.15 3.00
CA GLU A 6 16.84 12.71 2.07
C GLU A 6 17.95 13.41 2.87
N PHE A 7 19.19 12.96 2.70
CA PHE A 7 20.40 13.57 3.29
C PHE A 7 21.36 13.96 2.17
N GLY A 8 21.37 15.25 1.83
CA GLY A 8 22.13 15.73 0.67
C GLY A 8 21.64 15.07 -0.61
N ASP A 9 22.55 14.40 -1.32
CA ASP A 9 22.24 13.67 -2.56
C ASP A 9 21.80 12.21 -2.34
N SER A 10 21.81 11.74 -1.10
CA SER A 10 21.46 10.38 -0.74
C SER A 10 20.00 10.28 -0.29
N THR A 11 19.28 9.27 -0.80
CA THR A 11 17.92 8.92 -0.37
C THR A 11 17.98 7.64 0.44
N TYR A 12 17.58 7.71 1.70
CA TYR A 12 17.41 6.56 2.57
C TYR A 12 15.93 6.21 2.67
N VAL A 13 15.60 4.94 2.60
CA VAL A 13 14.21 4.46 2.59
C VAL A 13 14.02 3.43 3.69
N GLU A 14 13.10 3.71 4.60
CA GLU A 14 12.62 2.75 5.59
C GLU A 14 11.34 2.09 5.12
N TRP A 15 11.32 0.76 5.16
CA TRP A 15 10.17 -0.03 4.75
C TRP A 15 9.27 -0.33 5.95
N GLY A 16 8.14 0.37 6.06
CA GLY A 16 7.17 0.09 7.10
C GLY A 16 6.29 -1.14 6.80
N ASP A 17 6.06 -1.45 5.52
CA ASP A 17 5.21 -2.56 5.07
C ASP A 17 5.65 -3.01 3.66
N PRO A 18 6.72 -3.83 3.57
CA PRO A 18 7.27 -4.27 2.30
C PRO A 18 6.39 -5.30 1.58
N ASP A 19 5.51 -5.99 2.29
CA ASP A 19 4.72 -7.11 1.76
C ASP A 19 3.81 -6.69 0.62
N ARG A 20 3.31 -5.45 0.63
CA ARG A 20 2.50 -4.90 -0.47
C ARG A 20 3.30 -4.81 -1.75
N PHE A 21 4.54 -4.32 -1.66
CA PHE A 21 5.43 -4.21 -2.81
C PHE A 21 5.78 -5.59 -3.35
N PHE A 22 6.27 -6.48 -2.50
CA PHE A 22 6.68 -7.83 -2.92
C PHE A 22 5.51 -8.67 -3.40
N GLY A 23 4.34 -8.57 -2.79
CA GLY A 23 3.11 -9.23 -3.25
C GLY A 23 2.69 -8.77 -4.65
N GLY A 24 2.71 -7.45 -4.90
CA GLY A 24 2.43 -6.89 -6.21
C GLY A 24 3.44 -7.36 -7.28
N MET A 25 4.73 -7.35 -6.94
CA MET A 25 5.81 -7.84 -7.78
C MET A 25 5.65 -9.32 -8.13
N ALA A 26 5.34 -10.15 -7.13
CA ALA A 26 5.15 -11.59 -7.31
C ALA A 26 3.99 -11.89 -8.27
N LEU A 27 2.87 -11.21 -8.11
CA LEU A 27 1.71 -11.35 -9.00
C LEU A 27 2.03 -10.92 -10.43
N PHE A 28 2.75 -9.81 -10.59
CA PHE A 28 3.17 -9.35 -11.91
C PHE A 28 4.12 -10.35 -12.59
N LYS A 29 5.17 -10.81 -11.88
CA LYS A 29 6.12 -11.82 -12.39
C LYS A 29 5.46 -13.16 -12.70
N ALA A 30 4.41 -13.53 -11.97
CA ALA A 30 3.59 -14.71 -12.25
C ALA A 30 2.61 -14.53 -13.44
N GLY A 31 2.66 -13.39 -14.14
CA GLY A 31 1.81 -13.10 -15.30
C GLY A 31 0.33 -12.89 -14.97
N LYS A 32 -0.01 -12.61 -13.69
CA LYS A 32 -1.41 -12.39 -13.27
C LYS A 32 -1.91 -10.98 -13.62
N ALA A 33 -0.99 -10.05 -13.91
CA ALA A 33 -1.30 -8.71 -14.35
C ALA A 33 -0.32 -8.27 -15.44
N GLN A 34 -0.77 -7.41 -16.37
CA GLN A 34 0.05 -6.88 -17.46
C GLN A 34 0.67 -5.52 -17.13
N LYS A 35 0.13 -4.85 -16.12
CA LYS A 35 0.56 -3.53 -15.65
C LYS A 35 0.72 -3.56 -14.15
N LEU A 36 1.72 -2.84 -13.65
CA LEU A 36 1.95 -2.61 -12.24
C LEU A 36 1.69 -1.13 -11.96
N VAL A 37 0.80 -0.85 -11.02
CA VAL A 37 0.45 0.53 -10.66
C VAL A 37 0.85 0.76 -9.21
N PHE A 38 1.65 1.81 -8.98
CA PHE A 38 1.93 2.33 -7.65
C PHE A 38 1.19 3.64 -7.42
N THR A 39 0.65 3.82 -6.23
CA THR A 39 0.04 5.09 -5.85
C THR A 39 1.13 6.10 -5.47
N GLY A 40 0.92 7.36 -5.83
CA GLY A 40 1.83 8.46 -5.53
C GLY A 40 1.67 8.98 -4.10
N GLY A 41 1.58 8.08 -3.11
CA GLY A 41 1.37 8.45 -1.71
C GLY A 41 2.35 9.51 -1.24
N LYS A 42 1.83 10.64 -0.78
CA LYS A 42 2.60 11.74 -0.22
C LYS A 42 1.87 12.33 0.96
N MET A 43 2.44 12.17 2.13
CA MET A 43 1.86 12.77 3.32
C MET A 43 2.15 14.28 3.35
N PRO A 44 1.21 15.14 3.75
CA PRO A 44 1.39 16.60 3.77
C PRO A 44 2.59 17.07 4.57
N TRP A 45 2.97 16.31 5.59
CA TRP A 45 4.15 16.62 6.44
C TRP A 45 5.46 16.04 5.91
N ASN A 46 5.42 15.19 4.87
CA ASN A 46 6.64 14.63 4.28
C ASN A 46 7.26 15.65 3.31
N LYS A 47 8.43 16.16 3.68
CA LYS A 47 9.19 17.13 2.89
C LYS A 47 10.03 16.51 1.77
N ALA A 48 10.01 15.17 1.63
CA ALA A 48 10.74 14.49 0.57
C ALA A 48 10.29 14.98 -0.81
N LYS A 49 11.25 15.18 -1.72
CA LYS A 49 10.97 15.59 -3.10
C LYS A 49 10.33 14.47 -3.91
N LYS A 50 10.60 13.20 -3.54
CA LYS A 50 10.10 12.01 -4.24
C LYS A 50 8.86 11.45 -3.55
N THR A 51 7.91 11.01 -4.36
CA THR A 51 6.74 10.28 -3.87
C THR A 51 7.08 8.82 -3.56
N GLU A 52 6.23 8.17 -2.76
CA GLU A 52 6.35 6.73 -2.50
C GLU A 52 6.35 5.92 -3.82
N GLY A 53 5.46 6.26 -4.75
CA GLY A 53 5.36 5.57 -6.04
C GLY A 53 6.63 5.68 -6.89
N GLU A 54 7.32 6.84 -6.88
CA GLU A 54 8.58 7.01 -7.60
C GLU A 54 9.70 6.14 -7.03
N VAL A 55 9.75 6.01 -5.72
CA VAL A 55 10.72 5.14 -5.03
C VAL A 55 10.43 3.68 -5.35
N LEU A 56 9.18 3.24 -5.23
CA LEU A 56 8.77 1.87 -5.54
C LEU A 56 9.04 1.52 -7.01
N ARG A 57 8.82 2.46 -7.93
CA ARG A 57 9.17 2.27 -9.35
C ARG A 57 10.65 1.95 -9.55
N LYS A 58 11.53 2.69 -8.89
CA LYS A 58 12.99 2.42 -8.98
C LYS A 58 13.31 1.01 -8.50
N TYR A 59 12.76 0.60 -7.36
CA TYR A 59 12.95 -0.75 -6.84
C TYR A 59 12.36 -1.81 -7.78
N ALA A 60 11.21 -1.58 -8.38
CA ALA A 60 10.61 -2.51 -9.33
C ALA A 60 11.49 -2.69 -10.58
N ILE A 61 12.04 -1.61 -11.11
CA ILE A 61 12.98 -1.65 -12.26
C ILE A 61 14.24 -2.41 -11.88
N SER A 62 14.85 -2.13 -10.73
CA SER A 62 16.05 -2.85 -10.27
C SER A 62 15.79 -4.34 -10.02
N ASN A 63 14.54 -4.74 -9.81
CA ASN A 63 14.11 -6.13 -9.69
C ASN A 63 13.65 -6.76 -11.04
N GLY A 64 13.96 -6.09 -12.17
CA GLY A 64 13.78 -6.65 -13.51
C GLY A 64 12.40 -6.44 -14.12
N ILE A 65 11.59 -5.49 -13.61
CA ILE A 65 10.34 -5.11 -14.28
C ILE A 65 10.63 -3.99 -15.28
N ALA A 66 10.18 -4.17 -16.52
CA ALA A 66 10.34 -3.20 -17.57
C ALA A 66 9.57 -1.90 -17.24
N SER A 67 10.23 -0.76 -17.41
CA SER A 67 9.73 0.55 -16.96
C SER A 67 8.40 0.95 -17.62
N GLU A 68 8.16 0.50 -18.86
CA GLU A 68 6.93 0.75 -19.62
C GLU A 68 5.70 -0.02 -19.08
N LYS A 69 5.93 -0.98 -18.18
CA LYS A 69 4.87 -1.74 -17.51
C LYS A 69 4.48 -1.16 -16.15
N ILE A 70 5.24 -0.15 -15.68
CA ILE A 70 5.06 0.44 -14.36
C ILE A 70 4.43 1.83 -14.52
N TYR A 71 3.31 2.03 -13.85
CA TYR A 71 2.55 3.26 -13.82
C TYR A 71 2.54 3.85 -12.41
N ILE A 72 2.53 5.17 -12.29
CA ILE A 72 2.42 5.88 -11.01
C ILE A 72 1.25 6.84 -11.11
N THR A 73 0.41 6.90 -10.08
CA THR A 73 -0.64 7.92 -10.01
C THR A 73 -0.05 9.30 -9.71
N LYS A 74 -0.85 10.32 -9.88
CA LYS A 74 -0.58 11.64 -9.28
C LYS A 74 -0.44 11.53 -7.75
N ASP A 75 0.03 12.58 -7.11
CA ASP A 75 0.14 12.66 -5.66
C ASP A 75 -1.25 12.48 -5.02
N VAL A 76 -1.32 11.64 -4.00
CA VAL A 76 -2.55 11.30 -3.27
C VAL A 76 -2.27 11.22 -1.78
N GLU A 77 -3.24 11.62 -0.96
CA GLU A 77 -3.07 11.73 0.48
C GLU A 77 -3.84 10.65 1.26
N ASN A 78 -4.84 10.04 0.64
CA ASN A 78 -5.70 9.05 1.27
C ASN A 78 -6.20 7.99 0.27
N THR A 79 -6.77 6.90 0.77
CA THR A 79 -7.20 5.76 -0.06
C THR A 79 -8.35 6.09 -1.00
N ALA A 80 -9.20 7.08 -0.69
CA ALA A 80 -10.27 7.49 -1.61
C ALA A 80 -9.67 8.21 -2.82
N ASP A 81 -8.71 9.12 -2.59
CA ASP A 81 -7.98 9.79 -3.66
C ASP A 81 -7.15 8.82 -4.49
N GLU A 82 -6.59 7.76 -3.85
CA GLU A 82 -5.91 6.68 -4.57
C GLU A 82 -6.83 6.00 -5.57
N ALA A 83 -8.06 5.65 -5.16
CA ALA A 83 -9.01 4.97 -6.04
C ALA A 83 -9.40 5.84 -7.26
N VAL A 84 -9.63 7.14 -7.03
CA VAL A 84 -9.91 8.11 -8.09
C VAL A 84 -8.69 8.26 -9.02
N ALA A 85 -7.49 8.45 -8.48
CA ALA A 85 -6.29 8.63 -9.27
C ALA A 85 -5.94 7.40 -10.11
N VAL A 86 -6.15 6.20 -9.57
CA VAL A 86 -6.00 4.95 -10.33
C VAL A 86 -7.04 4.87 -11.45
N LYS A 87 -8.29 5.28 -11.19
CA LYS A 87 -9.34 5.33 -12.21
C LYS A 87 -8.98 6.25 -13.38
N GLU A 88 -8.44 7.42 -13.09
CA GLU A 88 -7.97 8.35 -14.10
C GLU A 88 -6.83 7.76 -14.94
N LEU A 89 -5.88 7.10 -14.27
CA LEU A 89 -4.67 6.55 -14.89
C LEU A 89 -4.94 5.35 -15.79
N ILE A 90 -5.85 4.46 -15.39
CA ILE A 90 -6.16 3.21 -16.11
C ILE A 90 -7.65 3.12 -16.49
N SER A 91 -8.22 4.21 -16.97
CA SER A 91 -9.66 4.38 -17.26
C SER A 91 -10.29 3.27 -18.12
N GLN A 92 -9.53 2.62 -18.97
CA GLN A 92 -10.00 1.51 -19.82
C GLN A 92 -10.04 0.15 -19.10
N SER A 93 -9.40 0.04 -17.94
CA SER A 93 -9.35 -1.21 -17.17
C SER A 93 -10.51 -1.25 -16.19
N LYS A 94 -11.32 -2.30 -16.28
CA LYS A 94 -12.43 -2.52 -15.33
C LYS A 94 -12.05 -3.42 -14.15
N ARG A 95 -11.06 -4.29 -14.35
CA ARG A 95 -10.63 -5.28 -13.37
C ARG A 95 -9.23 -4.98 -12.87
N ILE A 96 -9.07 -5.04 -11.56
CA ILE A 96 -7.78 -4.85 -10.89
C ILE A 96 -7.53 -5.93 -9.84
N ILE A 97 -6.26 -6.23 -9.60
CA ILE A 97 -5.82 -6.97 -8.40
C ILE A 97 -5.34 -5.92 -7.41
N LEU A 98 -6.07 -5.75 -6.34
CA LEU A 98 -5.73 -4.81 -5.27
C LEU A 98 -4.86 -5.53 -4.23
N VAL A 99 -3.62 -5.06 -4.08
CA VAL A 99 -2.66 -5.60 -3.11
C VAL A 99 -2.54 -4.62 -1.95
N THR A 100 -3.00 -5.00 -0.78
CA THR A 100 -2.86 -4.21 0.44
C THR A 100 -2.91 -5.09 1.67
N SER A 101 -2.55 -4.57 2.84
CA SER A 101 -2.59 -5.34 4.08
C SER A 101 -4.01 -5.85 4.36
N ALA A 102 -4.09 -7.03 4.97
CA ALA A 102 -5.37 -7.68 5.29
C ALA A 102 -6.29 -6.75 6.09
N PHE A 103 -5.69 -5.97 6.99
CA PHE A 103 -6.37 -5.01 7.84
C PHE A 103 -7.06 -3.88 7.04
N HIS A 104 -6.41 -3.35 6.00
CA HIS A 104 -6.96 -2.27 5.17
C HIS A 104 -7.83 -2.76 4.01
N MET A 105 -7.79 -4.05 3.67
CA MET A 105 -8.41 -4.58 2.46
C MET A 105 -9.90 -4.27 2.35
N TYR A 106 -10.64 -4.41 3.44
CA TYR A 106 -12.10 -4.21 3.40
C TYR A 106 -12.46 -2.78 2.98
N ARG A 107 -11.84 -1.78 3.58
CA ARG A 107 -12.08 -0.36 3.26
C ARG A 107 -11.58 -0.01 1.87
N ALA A 108 -10.36 -0.41 1.54
CA ALA A 108 -9.77 -0.12 0.23
C ALA A 108 -10.60 -0.74 -0.90
N LYS A 109 -10.99 -2.01 -0.78
CA LYS A 109 -11.81 -2.68 -1.78
C LYS A 109 -13.10 -1.91 -2.06
N ARG A 110 -13.84 -1.50 -1.02
CA ARG A 110 -15.09 -0.74 -1.18
C ARG A 110 -14.88 0.59 -1.91
N LEU A 111 -13.79 1.29 -1.64
CA LEU A 111 -13.48 2.57 -2.29
C LEU A 111 -13.18 2.36 -3.78
N PHE A 112 -12.39 1.36 -4.13
CA PHE A 112 -12.12 1.02 -5.53
C PHE A 112 -13.37 0.51 -6.28
N GLU A 113 -14.21 -0.30 -5.63
CA GLU A 113 -15.49 -0.74 -6.21
C GLU A 113 -16.45 0.42 -6.44
N LYS A 114 -16.47 1.43 -5.57
CA LYS A 114 -17.25 2.66 -5.74
C LYS A 114 -16.82 3.43 -6.99
N GLU A 115 -15.54 3.40 -7.34
CA GLU A 115 -15.02 3.98 -8.58
C GLU A 115 -15.29 3.12 -9.83
N GLY A 116 -15.98 1.99 -9.67
CA GLY A 116 -16.42 1.12 -10.76
C GLY A 116 -15.44 0.03 -11.16
N PHE A 117 -14.47 -0.30 -10.30
CA PHE A 117 -13.59 -1.43 -10.52
C PHE A 117 -14.19 -2.75 -10.05
N GLU A 118 -13.95 -3.82 -10.79
CA GLU A 118 -14.04 -5.19 -10.31
C GLU A 118 -12.76 -5.53 -9.57
N VAL A 119 -12.83 -5.68 -8.24
CA VAL A 119 -11.64 -5.80 -7.38
C VAL A 119 -11.41 -7.25 -6.98
N ILE A 120 -10.28 -7.81 -7.42
CA ILE A 120 -9.73 -9.06 -6.91
C ILE A 120 -8.82 -8.71 -5.73
N ALA A 121 -9.21 -9.13 -4.53
CA ALA A 121 -8.46 -8.83 -3.32
C ALA A 121 -7.26 -9.78 -3.15
N TYR A 122 -6.06 -9.23 -3.04
CA TYR A 122 -4.85 -9.97 -2.65
C TYR A 122 -4.30 -9.40 -1.35
N LYS A 123 -4.62 -10.08 -0.26
CA LYS A 123 -4.27 -9.65 1.09
C LYS A 123 -2.83 -10.06 1.42
N VAL A 124 -2.09 -9.13 2.00
CA VAL A 124 -0.74 -9.32 2.55
C VAL A 124 -0.69 -8.75 3.96
N ASP A 125 0.42 -8.88 4.67
CA ASP A 125 0.63 -8.30 6.00
C ASP A 125 -0.58 -8.54 6.93
N TYR A 126 -0.76 -9.79 7.31
CA TYR A 126 -1.90 -10.18 8.17
C TYR A 126 -1.77 -9.71 9.61
N LYS A 127 -0.58 -9.30 10.06
CA LYS A 127 -0.28 -8.88 11.45
C LYS A 127 -0.76 -9.87 12.52
N THR A 128 -0.98 -11.10 12.12
CA THR A 128 -1.27 -12.22 13.02
C THR A 128 0.04 -12.93 13.31
N GLU A 129 0.60 -12.71 14.48
CA GLU A 129 1.59 -13.63 15.03
C GLU A 129 0.86 -14.96 15.24
N GLY A 130 1.53 -16.07 14.88
CA GLY A 130 0.96 -17.41 14.95
C GLY A 130 0.40 -17.74 16.32
N GLU A 131 -0.55 -18.68 16.37
CA GLU A 131 -1.32 -19.18 17.52
C GLU A 131 -1.47 -18.18 18.68
N ASN A 132 -2.59 -17.48 18.71
CA ASN A 132 -2.95 -16.54 19.78
C ASN A 132 -3.13 -17.30 21.10
N VAL A 133 -2.05 -17.61 21.78
CA VAL A 133 -2.11 -17.89 23.20
C VAL A 133 -2.28 -16.54 23.89
N THR A 134 -3.52 -16.17 24.20
CA THR A 134 -3.80 -14.96 24.98
C THR A 134 -3.13 -15.08 26.33
N THR A 135 -2.14 -14.26 26.59
CA THR A 135 -1.39 -14.22 27.85
C THR A 135 -1.86 -13.04 28.70
N ILE A 136 -1.56 -13.08 30.00
CA ILE A 136 -1.82 -11.95 30.90
C ILE A 136 -1.13 -10.66 30.40
N MET A 137 -0.02 -10.80 29.67
CA MET A 137 0.71 -9.68 29.08
C MET A 137 -0.11 -8.93 28.01
N ASP A 138 -1.08 -9.58 27.37
CA ASP A 138 -1.93 -8.92 26.37
C ASP A 138 -2.94 -7.96 27.00
N PHE A 139 -3.19 -8.09 28.30
CA PHE A 139 -4.04 -7.17 29.07
C PHE A 139 -3.25 -6.02 29.71
N LEU A 140 -1.92 -6.07 29.69
CA LEU A 140 -1.12 -4.96 30.20
C LEU A 140 -1.02 -3.84 29.16
N SER A 141 -1.15 -2.60 29.62
CA SER A 141 -0.97 -1.43 28.78
C SER A 141 0.46 -1.40 28.23
N SER A 142 0.62 -1.67 26.95
CA SER A 142 1.87 -1.56 26.24
C SER A 142 1.71 -0.61 25.05
N SER A 143 2.81 0.01 24.62
CA SER A 143 2.80 0.85 23.43
C SER A 143 2.32 0.11 22.18
N GLY A 144 2.64 -1.19 22.07
CA GLY A 144 2.18 -2.05 20.96
C GLY A 144 0.68 -2.28 20.98
N ASN A 145 0.07 -2.51 22.15
CA ASN A 145 -1.36 -2.69 22.28
C ASN A 145 -2.12 -1.39 22.02
N LEU A 146 -1.56 -0.25 22.44
CA LEU A 146 -2.14 1.07 22.16
C LEU A 146 -2.12 1.36 20.64
N ALA A 147 -1.02 1.07 19.96
CA ALA A 147 -0.91 1.25 18.51
C ALA A 147 -1.89 0.34 17.73
N LYS A 148 -2.10 -0.89 18.18
CA LYS A 148 -3.11 -1.80 17.59
C LYS A 148 -4.53 -1.23 17.78
N THR A 149 -4.84 -0.70 18.94
CA THR A 149 -6.15 -0.08 19.25
C THR A 149 -6.35 1.19 18.41
N GLU A 150 -5.35 2.05 18.32
CA GLU A 150 -5.40 3.26 17.50
C GLU A 150 -5.64 2.92 16.03
N SER A 151 -4.93 1.94 15.51
CA SER A 151 -5.12 1.46 14.13
C SER A 151 -6.54 0.92 13.91
N GLY A 152 -7.08 0.17 14.87
CA GLY A 152 -8.45 -0.35 14.81
C GLY A 152 -9.49 0.76 14.81
N ILE A 153 -9.34 1.77 15.65
CA ILE A 153 -10.25 2.92 15.73
C ILE A 153 -10.19 3.72 14.41
N ARG A 154 -9.01 4.01 13.90
CA ARG A 154 -8.85 4.72 12.61
C ARG A 154 -9.54 4.00 11.46
N GLU A 155 -9.48 2.66 11.44
CA GLU A 155 -10.12 1.86 10.39
C GLU A 155 -11.65 1.87 10.51
N ILE A 156 -12.19 1.88 11.72
CA ILE A 156 -13.64 1.97 11.98
C ILE A 156 -14.17 3.36 11.61
N ILE A 157 -13.47 4.43 12.00
CA ILE A 157 -13.87 5.81 11.69
C ILE A 157 -13.75 6.12 10.19
N GLY A 158 -12.76 5.54 9.52
CA GLY A 158 -12.55 5.72 8.07
C GLY A 158 -13.51 4.92 7.19
N ARG A 159 -14.46 4.19 7.77
CA ARG A 159 -15.53 3.48 7.05
C ARG A 159 -16.71 4.38 6.76
#